data_316417f87da31834bf710242f6a7fb14
#
_entry.id   316417f87da31834bf710242f6a7fb14
#
_cell.length_a   1.000
_cell.length_b   1.000
_cell.length_c   1.000
_cell.angle_alpha   90.00
_cell.angle_beta   90.00
_cell.angle_gamma   90.00
#
_symmetry.space_group_name_H-M   'P 1'
#
loop_
_entity.id
_entity.type
_entity.pdbx_description
1 polymer ?
#
loop_
_entity_poly.entity_id
_entity_poly.type
_entity_poly.pdbx_seq_one_letter_code
_entity_poly.pdbx_strand_id
1 'polypeptide(L)'
;MLSEGGIDDILITYNIYGYSKLQRLLQLSTRCNLSVVADNSVCVKGLSEAFKKQDKPLQVLVECDTGALRCGVVTPEEAFLLAQEITDLPGLRFGGLMTYPPISQQEKVNHFLEVTKKLIEGHGITVDIVSIGGSPNMWEVEKIPIGTEYRIGTYIYNDRSLLERKVCREEDCALTVLATVVSTPTPQRAVIDAGSKVLTTDLFGLAGHGHIINHAHLTISQLSEEHACIVSDDDTGLSIGQKVRIIPNHACVVSNMVDEVVFIEGHKVLKSQSVVARGKVL
;
A
#
# COMPACT_ATOMS: atom_id res chain seq x y z
N MET A 1 -10.35 6.98 13.32
CA MET A 1 -8.90 6.92 13.48
C MET A 1 -8.17 8.10 12.82
N LEU A 2 -8.00 8.14 11.46
CA LEU A 2 -7.32 9.27 10.81
C LEU A 2 -8.03 10.60 11.12
N SER A 3 -9.35 10.68 10.93
CA SER A 3 -10.14 11.87 11.26
C SER A 3 -10.16 12.22 12.76
N GLU A 4 -10.10 11.24 13.63
CA GLU A 4 -9.96 11.44 15.08
C GLU A 4 -8.55 11.94 15.45
N GLY A 5 -7.56 11.66 14.61
CA GLY A 5 -6.20 12.17 14.70
C GLY A 5 -6.00 13.56 14.09
N GLY A 6 -7.07 14.23 13.65
CA GLY A 6 -7.02 15.58 13.09
C GLY A 6 -6.76 15.65 11.58
N ILE A 7 -6.84 14.53 10.86
CA ILE A 7 -6.76 14.51 9.39
C ILE A 7 -8.16 14.72 8.84
N ASP A 8 -8.35 15.79 8.12
CA ASP A 8 -9.65 16.27 7.64
C ASP A 8 -9.86 16.20 6.13
N ASP A 9 -8.86 15.71 5.38
CA ASP A 9 -8.95 15.43 3.94
C ASP A 9 -8.48 13.99 3.67
N ILE A 10 -9.41 13.13 3.25
CA ILE A 10 -9.17 11.68 3.18
C ILE A 10 -9.69 11.13 1.84
N LEU A 11 -8.80 10.50 1.08
CA LEU A 11 -9.15 9.68 -0.09
C LEU A 11 -9.10 8.20 0.27
N ILE A 12 -10.22 7.49 0.12
CA ILE A 12 -10.28 6.02 0.25
C ILE A 12 -10.11 5.40 -1.13
N THR A 13 -9.02 4.69 -1.33
CA THR A 13 -8.56 4.22 -2.64
C THR A 13 -8.96 2.77 -2.96
N TYR A 14 -10.20 2.39 -2.65
CA TYR A 14 -10.80 1.13 -3.10
C TYR A 14 -12.33 1.23 -3.15
N ASN A 15 -12.95 0.30 -3.89
CA ASN A 15 -14.41 0.28 -4.08
C ASN A 15 -15.16 0.05 -2.75
N ILE A 16 -16.07 0.95 -2.41
CA ILE A 16 -16.94 0.82 -1.23
C ILE A 16 -18.27 0.22 -1.67
N TYR A 17 -18.54 -1.00 -1.21
CA TYR A 17 -19.76 -1.74 -1.53
C TYR A 17 -20.40 -2.35 -0.28
N GLY A 18 -21.75 -2.38 -0.28
CA GLY A 18 -22.55 -2.97 0.77
C GLY A 18 -23.00 -1.97 1.86
N TYR A 19 -24.18 -2.24 2.41
CA TYR A 19 -24.89 -1.34 3.31
C TYR A 19 -24.05 -0.90 4.51
N SER A 20 -23.40 -1.83 5.19
CA SER A 20 -22.60 -1.50 6.40
C SER A 20 -21.47 -0.52 6.11
N LYS A 21 -20.73 -0.73 5.01
CA LYS A 21 -19.63 0.16 4.62
C LYS A 21 -20.15 1.54 4.18
N LEU A 22 -21.26 1.58 3.45
CA LEU A 22 -21.89 2.85 3.04
C LEU A 22 -22.38 3.65 4.24
N GLN A 23 -22.95 3.02 5.27
CA GLN A 23 -23.34 3.72 6.50
C GLN A 23 -22.13 4.28 7.25
N ARG A 24 -21.02 3.54 7.33
CA ARG A 24 -19.78 4.03 7.92
C ARG A 24 -19.19 5.20 7.12
N LEU A 25 -19.29 5.13 5.79
CA LEU A 25 -18.84 6.21 4.91
C LEU A 25 -19.63 7.51 5.14
N LEU A 26 -20.97 7.40 5.26
CA LEU A 26 -21.84 8.51 5.62
C LEU A 26 -21.44 9.15 6.97
N GLN A 27 -21.21 8.34 7.99
CA GLN A 27 -20.75 8.84 9.29
C GLN A 27 -19.38 9.52 9.22
N LEU A 28 -18.47 9.01 8.39
CA LEU A 28 -17.15 9.59 8.22
C LEU A 28 -17.23 10.94 7.49
N SER A 29 -18.09 11.08 6.47
CA SER A 29 -18.24 12.31 5.68
C SER A 29 -18.73 13.51 6.48
N THR A 30 -19.31 13.32 7.66
CA THR A 30 -19.67 14.41 8.58
C THR A 30 -18.47 14.99 9.35
N ARG A 31 -17.31 14.30 9.32
CA ARG A 31 -16.13 14.63 10.14
C ARG A 31 -14.94 15.13 9.33
N CYS A 32 -14.92 14.86 8.01
CA CYS A 32 -13.80 15.23 7.15
C CYS A 32 -14.26 15.43 5.72
N ASN A 33 -13.41 16.06 4.91
CA ASN A 33 -13.50 16.03 3.46
C ASN A 33 -13.20 14.61 3.01
N LEU A 34 -14.19 13.99 2.37
CA LEU A 34 -14.09 12.60 1.99
C LEU A 34 -14.16 12.46 0.48
N SER A 35 -13.21 11.71 -0.07
CA SER A 35 -13.21 11.27 -1.45
C SER A 35 -13.10 9.75 -1.49
N VAL A 36 -13.68 9.14 -2.49
CA VAL A 36 -13.58 7.70 -2.73
C VAL A 36 -13.26 7.42 -4.19
N VAL A 37 -12.93 6.18 -4.51
CA VAL A 37 -12.82 5.73 -5.89
C VAL A 37 -13.94 4.77 -6.24
N ALA A 38 -14.22 4.68 -7.54
CA ALA A 38 -15.07 3.63 -8.12
C ALA A 38 -14.54 3.25 -9.50
N ASP A 39 -14.72 1.98 -9.87
CA ASP A 39 -14.39 1.43 -11.18
C ASP A 39 -15.60 0.76 -11.88
N ASN A 40 -16.77 0.85 -11.28
CA ASN A 40 -17.97 0.22 -11.82
C ASN A 40 -19.27 0.93 -11.40
N SER A 41 -20.28 0.81 -12.25
CA SER A 41 -21.61 1.40 -12.06
C SER A 41 -22.36 0.91 -10.82
N VAL A 42 -22.10 -0.32 -10.36
CA VAL A 42 -22.76 -0.86 -9.16
C VAL A 42 -22.34 -0.10 -7.92
N CYS A 43 -21.02 0.14 -7.77
CA CYS A 43 -20.50 0.95 -6.68
C CYS A 43 -20.97 2.40 -6.76
N VAL A 44 -20.94 3.01 -7.96
CA VAL A 44 -21.38 4.41 -8.18
C VAL A 44 -22.85 4.57 -7.79
N LYS A 45 -23.73 3.70 -8.23
CA LYS A 45 -25.18 3.73 -7.85
C LYS A 45 -25.38 3.55 -6.35
N GLY A 46 -24.62 2.64 -5.72
CA GLY A 46 -24.67 2.46 -4.28
C GLY A 46 -24.24 3.71 -3.49
N LEU A 47 -23.18 4.39 -3.94
CA LEU A 47 -22.72 5.64 -3.37
C LEU A 47 -23.77 6.75 -3.55
N SER A 48 -24.33 6.91 -4.76
CA SER A 48 -25.39 7.87 -5.04
C SER A 48 -26.60 7.67 -4.15
N GLU A 49 -27.11 6.44 -4.06
CA GLU A 49 -28.27 6.14 -3.20
C GLU A 49 -28.00 6.51 -1.74
N ALA A 50 -26.79 6.28 -1.25
CA ALA A 50 -26.41 6.64 0.11
C ALA A 50 -26.30 8.16 0.31
N PHE A 51 -25.76 8.90 -0.67
CA PHE A 51 -25.42 10.31 -0.51
C PHE A 51 -26.46 11.28 -1.09
N LYS A 52 -27.45 10.84 -1.85
CA LYS A 52 -28.44 11.72 -2.54
C LYS A 52 -29.23 12.68 -1.64
N LYS A 53 -29.25 12.42 -0.33
CA LYS A 53 -29.93 13.28 0.68
C LYS A 53 -28.95 14.09 1.53
N GLN A 54 -27.66 14.04 1.23
CA GLN A 54 -26.65 14.82 1.94
C GLN A 54 -26.52 16.21 1.34
N ASP A 55 -26.29 17.22 2.16
CA ASP A 55 -26.09 18.61 1.70
C ASP A 55 -24.81 18.77 0.88
N LYS A 56 -23.78 17.97 1.21
CA LYS A 56 -22.49 17.95 0.50
C LYS A 56 -22.37 16.68 -0.33
N PRO A 57 -22.20 16.80 -1.66
CA PRO A 57 -21.98 15.63 -2.50
C PRO A 57 -20.65 14.95 -2.19
N LEU A 58 -20.63 13.61 -2.29
CA LEU A 58 -19.40 12.82 -2.16
C LEU A 58 -18.55 12.98 -3.42
N GLN A 59 -17.29 13.30 -3.24
CA GLN A 59 -16.34 13.29 -4.35
C GLN A 59 -15.95 11.87 -4.71
N VAL A 60 -16.06 11.52 -6.00
CA VAL A 60 -15.70 10.20 -6.52
C VAL A 60 -14.69 10.36 -7.66
N LEU A 61 -13.57 9.65 -7.56
CA LEU A 61 -12.60 9.53 -8.65
C LEU A 61 -12.82 8.19 -9.36
N VAL A 62 -12.64 8.18 -10.67
CA VAL A 62 -12.63 6.91 -11.43
C VAL A 62 -11.28 6.22 -11.25
N GLU A 63 -11.29 4.99 -10.75
CA GLU A 63 -10.10 4.15 -10.70
C GLU A 63 -9.83 3.55 -12.07
N CYS A 64 -8.59 3.70 -12.56
CA CYS A 64 -8.13 3.19 -13.86
C CYS A 64 -7.06 2.11 -13.63
N ASP A 65 -7.23 0.95 -14.25
CA ASP A 65 -6.17 -0.05 -14.34
C ASP A 65 -5.25 0.28 -15.53
N THR A 66 -4.11 0.83 -15.22
CA THR A 66 -3.08 1.17 -16.22
C THR A 66 -2.06 0.06 -16.42
N GLY A 67 -2.39 -1.16 -16.00
CA GLY A 67 -1.57 -2.37 -16.18
C GLY A 67 -1.09 -3.03 -14.89
N ALA A 68 -1.62 -2.61 -13.72
CA ALA A 68 -1.34 -3.28 -12.44
C ALA A 68 -2.18 -4.57 -12.26
N LEU A 69 -3.18 -4.79 -13.11
CA LEU A 69 -4.04 -5.98 -13.14
C LEU A 69 -4.75 -6.23 -11.79
N ARG A 70 -5.33 -5.16 -11.23
CA ARG A 70 -6.05 -5.24 -9.95
C ARG A 70 -7.48 -4.71 -10.10
N CYS A 71 -7.76 -3.51 -9.67
CA CYS A 71 -9.03 -2.81 -9.84
C CYS A 71 -8.85 -1.67 -10.84
N GLY A 72 -9.96 -1.24 -11.45
CA GLY A 72 -9.99 -0.11 -12.34
C GLY A 72 -10.59 -0.43 -13.71
N VAL A 73 -11.16 0.59 -14.34
CA VAL A 73 -11.56 0.54 -15.76
C VAL A 73 -10.32 0.44 -16.64
N VAL A 74 -10.41 -0.29 -17.75
CA VAL A 74 -9.25 -0.64 -18.56
C VAL A 74 -9.10 0.17 -19.85
N THR A 75 -10.14 0.99 -20.18
CA THR A 75 -10.10 1.86 -21.37
C THR A 75 -10.47 3.31 -21.02
N PRO A 76 -10.01 4.30 -21.80
CA PRO A 76 -10.44 5.69 -21.67
C PRO A 76 -11.95 5.88 -21.83
N GLU A 77 -12.60 5.09 -22.69
CA GLU A 77 -14.03 5.13 -22.96
C GLU A 77 -14.83 4.67 -21.75
N GLU A 78 -14.41 3.59 -21.08
CA GLU A 78 -15.02 3.12 -19.83
C GLU A 78 -14.87 4.16 -18.73
N ALA A 79 -13.70 4.79 -18.64
CA ALA A 79 -13.47 5.85 -17.67
C ALA A 79 -14.37 7.07 -17.92
N PHE A 80 -14.56 7.47 -19.17
CA PHE A 80 -15.47 8.54 -19.55
C PHE A 80 -16.93 8.20 -19.20
N LEU A 81 -17.41 7.01 -19.57
CA LEU A 81 -18.79 6.61 -19.26
C LEU A 81 -19.07 6.61 -17.76
N LEU A 82 -18.10 6.15 -16.96
CA LEU A 82 -18.23 6.15 -15.51
C LEU A 82 -18.15 7.55 -14.92
N ALA A 83 -17.29 8.43 -15.44
CA ALA A 83 -17.22 9.86 -15.05
C ALA A 83 -18.53 10.59 -15.35
N GLN A 84 -19.15 10.29 -16.49
CA GLN A 84 -20.47 10.82 -16.87
C GLN A 84 -21.54 10.33 -15.89
N GLU A 85 -21.59 9.02 -15.61
CA GLU A 85 -22.53 8.45 -14.65
C GLU A 85 -22.39 9.08 -13.25
N ILE A 86 -21.17 9.30 -12.77
CA ILE A 86 -20.91 9.98 -11.49
C ILE A 86 -21.44 11.42 -11.53
N THR A 87 -21.26 12.12 -12.64
CA THR A 87 -21.70 13.52 -12.80
C THR A 87 -23.23 13.65 -12.83
N ASP A 88 -23.91 12.69 -13.45
CA ASP A 88 -25.36 12.69 -13.63
C ASP A 88 -26.12 12.24 -12.38
N LEU A 89 -25.50 11.47 -11.50
CA LEU A 89 -26.17 10.89 -10.34
C LEU A 89 -26.20 11.84 -9.13
N PRO A 90 -27.36 11.96 -8.43
CA PRO A 90 -27.50 12.84 -7.28
C PRO A 90 -26.61 12.42 -6.11
N GLY A 91 -26.11 13.40 -5.35
CA GLY A 91 -25.30 13.18 -4.15
C GLY A 91 -23.84 12.85 -4.45
N LEU A 92 -23.42 12.84 -5.71
CA LEU A 92 -22.06 12.64 -6.13
C LEU A 92 -21.47 13.84 -6.85
N ARG A 93 -20.15 13.95 -6.85
CA ARG A 93 -19.38 14.88 -7.66
C ARG A 93 -18.16 14.13 -8.24
N PHE A 94 -18.03 14.18 -9.55
CA PHE A 94 -16.81 13.68 -10.18
C PHE A 94 -15.63 14.55 -9.77
N GLY A 95 -14.54 13.91 -9.30
CA GLY A 95 -13.34 14.60 -8.83
C GLY A 95 -12.13 14.41 -9.75
N GLY A 96 -12.15 13.37 -10.58
CA GLY A 96 -11.02 13.10 -11.46
C GLY A 96 -10.69 11.59 -11.58
N LEU A 97 -9.43 11.31 -11.83
CA LEU A 97 -8.92 9.96 -12.10
C LEU A 97 -7.98 9.50 -10.99
N MET A 98 -7.94 8.20 -10.76
CA MET A 98 -6.97 7.57 -9.86
C MET A 98 -6.38 6.32 -10.51
N THR A 99 -5.08 6.10 -10.33
CA THR A 99 -4.46 4.83 -10.71
C THR A 99 -3.37 4.41 -9.71
N TYR A 100 -3.14 3.10 -9.63
CA TYR A 100 -1.94 2.52 -9.06
C TYR A 100 -1.09 2.00 -10.22
N PRO A 101 -0.04 2.73 -10.64
CA PRO A 101 0.71 2.41 -11.84
C PRO A 101 1.53 1.12 -11.67
N PRO A 102 1.67 0.31 -12.72
CA PRO A 102 2.62 -0.79 -12.74
C PRO A 102 4.06 -0.26 -12.66
N ILE A 103 4.98 -1.12 -12.22
CA ILE A 103 6.39 -0.77 -12.12
C ILE A 103 6.98 -0.63 -13.53
N SER A 104 7.80 0.42 -13.74
CA SER A 104 8.57 0.68 -14.98
C SER A 104 7.73 0.87 -16.25
N GLN A 105 6.49 1.38 -16.14
CA GLN A 105 5.63 1.69 -17.29
C GLN A 105 5.06 3.12 -17.26
N GLN A 106 5.76 4.05 -16.67
CA GLN A 106 5.29 5.42 -16.40
C GLN A 106 4.81 6.15 -17.65
N GLU A 107 5.51 6.03 -18.79
CA GLU A 107 5.12 6.67 -20.04
C GLU A 107 3.77 6.15 -20.56
N LYS A 108 3.54 4.84 -20.49
CA LYS A 108 2.24 4.25 -20.87
C LYS A 108 1.12 4.72 -19.95
N VAL A 109 1.41 4.80 -18.64
CA VAL A 109 0.47 5.31 -17.64
C VAL A 109 0.13 6.76 -17.95
N ASN A 110 1.13 7.61 -18.18
CA ASN A 110 0.91 9.01 -18.53
C ASN A 110 0.06 9.16 -19.79
N HIS A 111 0.39 8.42 -20.83
CA HIS A 111 -0.37 8.45 -22.09
C HIS A 111 -1.84 8.04 -21.90
N PHE A 112 -2.09 6.95 -21.15
CA PHE A 112 -3.45 6.51 -20.84
C PHE A 112 -4.24 7.63 -20.14
N LEU A 113 -3.65 8.24 -19.11
CA LEU A 113 -4.29 9.29 -18.33
C LEU A 113 -4.53 10.57 -19.16
N GLU A 114 -3.60 10.95 -20.04
CA GLU A 114 -3.76 12.09 -20.95
C GLU A 114 -4.90 11.88 -21.95
N VAL A 115 -4.97 10.70 -22.56
CA VAL A 115 -6.05 10.36 -23.49
C VAL A 115 -7.38 10.37 -22.77
N THR A 116 -7.44 9.76 -21.58
CA THR A 116 -8.64 9.69 -20.75
C THR A 116 -9.11 11.09 -20.33
N LYS A 117 -8.20 11.90 -19.79
CA LYS A 117 -8.50 13.29 -19.40
C LYS A 117 -9.03 14.11 -20.56
N LYS A 118 -8.35 14.05 -21.71
CA LYS A 118 -8.77 14.76 -22.91
C LYS A 118 -10.16 14.34 -23.39
N LEU A 119 -10.47 13.04 -23.33
CA LEU A 119 -11.78 12.52 -23.70
C LEU A 119 -12.88 13.05 -22.78
N ILE A 120 -12.67 12.99 -21.46
CA ILE A 120 -13.63 13.48 -20.46
C ILE A 120 -13.84 14.99 -20.60
N GLU A 121 -12.77 15.78 -20.69
CA GLU A 121 -12.84 17.24 -20.82
C GLU A 121 -13.44 17.68 -22.16
N GLY A 122 -13.22 16.92 -23.23
CA GLY A 122 -13.85 17.14 -24.52
C GLY A 122 -15.37 17.02 -24.51
N HIS A 123 -15.95 16.39 -23.49
CA HIS A 123 -17.39 16.29 -23.24
C HIS A 123 -17.88 17.26 -22.15
N GLY A 124 -17.06 18.23 -21.74
CA GLY A 124 -17.44 19.29 -20.80
C GLY A 124 -17.38 18.89 -19.32
N ILE A 125 -16.79 17.75 -18.98
CA ILE A 125 -16.57 17.31 -17.59
C ILE A 125 -15.14 17.63 -17.20
N THR A 126 -14.94 18.41 -16.12
CA THR A 126 -13.60 18.80 -15.65
C THR A 126 -12.92 17.66 -14.90
N VAL A 127 -11.63 17.43 -15.13
CA VAL A 127 -10.79 16.49 -14.40
C VAL A 127 -9.85 17.28 -13.49
N ASP A 128 -10.27 17.51 -12.25
CA ASP A 128 -9.51 18.33 -11.29
C ASP A 128 -8.30 17.57 -10.72
N ILE A 129 -8.48 16.28 -10.42
CA ILE A 129 -7.49 15.44 -9.76
C ILE A 129 -7.07 14.31 -10.68
N VAL A 130 -5.76 14.10 -10.78
CA VAL A 130 -5.14 12.89 -11.33
C VAL A 130 -4.24 12.33 -10.26
N SER A 131 -4.79 11.37 -9.49
CA SER A 131 -4.14 10.78 -8.34
C SER A 131 -3.37 9.53 -8.76
N ILE A 132 -2.07 9.60 -8.63
CA ILE A 132 -1.17 8.49 -8.95
C ILE A 132 -0.44 8.04 -7.70
N GLY A 133 0.26 6.90 -7.74
CA GLY A 133 1.05 6.57 -6.59
C GLY A 133 1.57 5.14 -6.54
N GLY A 134 2.35 4.95 -5.51
CA GLY A 134 3.02 3.69 -5.19
C GLY A 134 4.49 3.93 -4.88
N SER A 135 4.96 3.47 -3.71
CA SER A 135 6.36 3.63 -3.28
C SER A 135 7.40 3.08 -4.28
N PRO A 136 7.14 1.99 -5.04
CA PRO A 136 8.12 1.47 -6.00
C PRO A 136 8.57 2.45 -7.09
N ASN A 137 7.72 3.40 -7.48
CA ASN A 137 8.02 4.37 -8.55
C ASN A 137 8.20 5.80 -8.04
N MET A 138 8.38 6.01 -6.73
CA MET A 138 8.32 7.36 -6.15
C MET A 138 9.39 8.32 -6.67
N TRP A 139 10.54 7.83 -7.13
CA TRP A 139 11.60 8.64 -7.71
C TRP A 139 11.45 8.91 -9.21
N GLU A 140 10.39 8.39 -9.82
CA GLU A 140 10.09 8.54 -11.26
C GLU A 140 8.77 9.29 -11.49
N VAL A 141 8.30 10.03 -10.51
CA VAL A 141 7.03 10.77 -10.57
C VAL A 141 6.99 11.79 -11.71
N GLU A 142 8.13 12.38 -12.05
CA GLU A 142 8.26 13.34 -13.14
C GLU A 142 7.96 12.74 -14.52
N LYS A 143 7.97 11.40 -14.66
CA LYS A 143 7.59 10.69 -15.88
C LYS A 143 6.07 10.59 -16.10
N ILE A 144 5.28 11.02 -15.11
CA ILE A 144 3.82 11.12 -15.20
C ILE A 144 3.40 12.57 -14.89
N PRO A 145 3.76 13.53 -15.75
CA PRO A 145 3.56 14.97 -15.47
C PRO A 145 2.08 15.39 -15.38
N ILE A 146 1.15 14.57 -15.89
CA ILE A 146 -0.29 14.82 -15.75
C ILE A 146 -0.79 14.63 -14.31
N GLY A 147 -0.03 13.93 -13.45
CA GLY A 147 -0.40 13.68 -12.05
C GLY A 147 -0.46 14.98 -11.25
N THR A 148 -1.55 15.19 -10.51
CA THR A 148 -1.74 16.34 -9.62
C THR A 148 -1.38 16.01 -8.18
N GLU A 149 -1.41 14.75 -7.81
CA GLU A 149 -1.01 14.24 -6.49
C GLU A 149 -0.34 12.87 -6.60
N TYR A 150 0.54 12.56 -5.64
CA TYR A 150 1.25 11.30 -5.58
C TYR A 150 1.11 10.65 -4.20
N ARG A 151 0.64 9.40 -4.16
CA ARG A 151 0.41 8.64 -2.92
C ARG A 151 1.59 7.71 -2.65
N ILE A 152 2.33 7.98 -1.58
CA ILE A 152 3.40 7.12 -1.07
C ILE A 152 3.11 6.76 0.39
N GLY A 153 3.34 5.52 0.77
CA GLY A 153 3.06 5.05 2.14
C GLY A 153 4.20 4.23 2.73
N THR A 154 4.69 3.22 2.03
CA THR A 154 5.72 2.30 2.53
C THR A 154 7.05 3.00 2.84
N TYR A 155 7.33 4.18 2.25
CA TYR A 155 8.55 4.95 2.44
C TYR A 155 8.86 5.25 3.92
N ILE A 156 7.85 5.33 4.79
CA ILE A 156 8.04 5.63 6.22
C ILE A 156 8.81 4.52 6.95
N TYR A 157 8.70 3.31 6.45
CA TYR A 157 9.39 2.13 6.96
C TYR A 157 10.47 1.64 6.01
N ASN A 158 10.22 1.72 4.72
CA ASN A 158 10.84 0.94 3.66
C ASN A 158 10.83 -0.56 3.99
N ASP A 159 11.22 -1.39 3.04
CA ASP A 159 11.30 -2.83 3.22
C ASP A 159 12.19 -3.45 2.13
N ARG A 160 12.39 -4.76 2.21
CA ARG A 160 13.22 -5.46 1.24
C ARG A 160 12.68 -5.32 -0.19
N SER A 161 11.37 -5.23 -0.38
CA SER A 161 10.80 -5.08 -1.72
C SER A 161 11.22 -3.77 -2.41
N LEU A 162 11.44 -2.70 -1.65
CA LEU A 162 11.96 -1.41 -2.13
C LEU A 162 13.50 -1.41 -2.22
N LEU A 163 14.17 -2.05 -1.27
CA LEU A 163 15.63 -2.22 -1.27
C LEU A 163 16.12 -2.94 -2.53
N GLU A 164 15.53 -4.09 -2.88
CA GLU A 164 15.90 -4.89 -4.05
C GLU A 164 15.60 -4.15 -5.38
N ARG A 165 14.64 -3.23 -5.36
CA ARG A 165 14.33 -2.33 -6.50
C ARG A 165 15.20 -1.09 -6.54
N LYS A 166 16.13 -0.93 -5.59
CA LYS A 166 17.02 0.24 -5.47
C LYS A 166 16.27 1.57 -5.28
N VAL A 167 15.08 1.50 -4.68
CA VAL A 167 14.28 2.67 -4.33
C VAL A 167 14.77 3.31 -3.03
N CYS A 168 15.34 2.49 -2.14
CA CYS A 168 15.96 2.91 -0.89
C CYS A 168 17.25 2.11 -0.64
N ARG A 169 18.03 2.48 0.37
CA ARG A 169 19.21 1.75 0.85
C ARG A 169 18.85 0.96 2.11
N GLU A 170 19.74 0.08 2.56
CA GLU A 170 19.54 -0.73 3.76
C GLU A 170 19.31 0.14 5.00
N GLU A 171 20.09 1.21 5.16
CA GLU A 171 19.98 2.15 6.27
C GLU A 171 18.67 2.97 6.27
N ASP A 172 17.97 3.05 5.14
CA ASP A 172 16.68 3.72 5.03
C ASP A 172 15.50 2.81 5.45
N CYS A 173 15.77 1.52 5.73
CA CYS A 173 14.76 0.56 6.20
C CYS A 173 14.57 0.65 7.72
N ALA A 174 13.59 1.44 8.14
CA ALA A 174 13.35 1.72 9.56
C ALA A 174 12.69 0.55 10.31
N LEU A 175 11.85 -0.26 9.63
CA LEU A 175 11.19 -1.42 10.25
C LEU A 175 12.05 -2.67 10.11
N THR A 176 12.42 -3.24 11.24
CA THR A 176 13.15 -4.51 11.29
C THR A 176 12.53 -5.46 12.32
N VAL A 177 12.68 -6.75 12.09
CA VAL A 177 12.34 -7.81 13.05
C VAL A 177 13.62 -8.26 13.74
N LEU A 178 13.61 -8.26 15.07
CA LEU A 178 14.70 -8.82 15.89
C LEU A 178 14.35 -10.27 16.23
N ALA A 179 15.17 -11.21 15.79
CA ALA A 179 15.00 -12.63 16.05
C ALA A 179 16.22 -13.24 16.75
N THR A 180 16.01 -14.40 17.38
CA THR A 180 17.05 -15.17 18.04
C THR A 180 17.32 -16.45 17.27
N VAL A 181 18.59 -16.81 17.08
CA VAL A 181 18.96 -18.13 16.61
C VAL A 181 18.68 -19.15 17.70
N VAL A 182 17.76 -20.07 17.45
CA VAL A 182 17.32 -21.09 18.42
C VAL A 182 17.89 -22.48 18.15
N SER A 183 18.41 -22.70 16.93
CA SER A 183 19.02 -24.00 16.57
C SER A 183 20.03 -23.82 15.43
N THR A 184 21.09 -24.63 15.43
CA THR A 184 22.07 -24.73 14.35
C THR A 184 22.30 -26.20 14.00
N PRO A 185 21.34 -26.87 13.30
CA PRO A 185 21.37 -28.30 13.07
C PRO A 185 22.55 -28.78 12.20
N THR A 186 23.02 -27.92 11.28
CA THR A 186 24.22 -28.14 10.47
C THR A 186 24.96 -26.80 10.30
N PRO A 187 26.25 -26.82 9.89
CA PRO A 187 26.96 -25.57 9.60
C PRO A 187 26.24 -24.68 8.58
N GLN A 188 25.58 -25.29 7.58
CA GLN A 188 24.88 -24.57 6.50
C GLN A 188 23.43 -24.20 6.84
N ARG A 189 22.93 -24.51 8.05
CA ARG A 189 21.55 -24.26 8.43
C ARG A 189 21.40 -23.81 9.88
N ALA A 190 20.76 -22.67 10.05
CA ALA A 190 20.32 -22.16 11.34
C ALA A 190 18.79 -21.98 11.35
N VAL A 191 18.20 -21.95 12.54
CA VAL A 191 16.75 -21.71 12.74
C VAL A 191 16.59 -20.54 13.71
N ILE A 192 15.67 -19.63 13.39
CA ILE A 192 15.32 -18.49 14.23
C ILE A 192 13.88 -18.56 14.71
N ASP A 193 13.56 -17.85 15.80
CA ASP A 193 12.26 -17.74 16.45
C ASP A 193 11.34 -16.69 15.81
N ALA A 194 11.44 -16.49 14.49
CA ALA A 194 10.62 -15.58 13.73
C ALA A 194 10.12 -16.26 12.45
N GLY A 195 8.89 -16.73 12.47
CA GLY A 195 8.24 -17.40 11.34
C GLY A 195 7.26 -16.48 10.57
N SER A 196 6.29 -17.10 9.89
CA SER A 196 5.31 -16.39 9.07
C SER A 196 4.42 -15.46 9.87
N LYS A 197 4.20 -15.71 11.16
CA LYS A 197 3.44 -14.84 12.07
C LYS A 197 4.13 -13.50 12.36
N VAL A 198 5.39 -13.35 11.96
CA VAL A 198 6.20 -12.13 12.21
C VAL A 198 6.78 -11.56 10.91
N LEU A 199 7.26 -12.44 9.98
CA LEU A 199 7.95 -12.02 8.76
C LEU A 199 7.04 -11.88 7.53
N THR A 200 5.79 -12.36 7.60
CA THR A 200 4.87 -12.51 6.45
C THR A 200 5.36 -13.53 5.41
N THR A 201 4.45 -13.97 4.55
CA THR A 201 4.73 -14.88 3.43
C THR A 201 4.82 -14.17 2.08
N ASP A 202 4.71 -12.84 2.06
CA ASP A 202 4.75 -12.06 0.83
C ASP A 202 6.14 -12.07 0.22
N LEU A 203 6.25 -12.60 -0.99
CA LEU A 203 7.54 -12.70 -1.69
C LEU A 203 7.79 -11.56 -2.66
N PHE A 204 6.77 -10.96 -3.28
CA PHE A 204 6.92 -9.93 -4.32
C PHE A 204 7.86 -10.31 -5.47
N GLY A 205 7.96 -11.60 -5.76
CA GLY A 205 8.89 -12.13 -6.76
C GLY A 205 10.34 -12.26 -6.29
N LEU A 206 10.62 -12.00 -5.00
CA LEU A 206 11.94 -12.14 -4.40
C LEU A 206 12.20 -13.58 -3.95
N ALA A 207 13.47 -13.98 -3.92
CA ALA A 207 13.90 -15.21 -3.29
C ALA A 207 14.05 -15.02 -1.78
N GLY A 208 13.44 -15.92 -0.98
CA GLY A 208 13.50 -15.88 0.49
C GLY A 208 12.58 -14.83 1.15
N HIS A 209 12.55 -14.81 2.47
CA HIS A 209 11.52 -14.18 3.29
C HIS A 209 12.02 -12.98 4.13
N GLY A 210 13.07 -12.34 3.70
CA GLY A 210 13.65 -11.16 4.37
C GLY A 210 15.12 -11.00 4.03
N HIS A 211 15.70 -9.88 4.46
CA HIS A 211 17.13 -9.59 4.35
C HIS A 211 17.74 -9.51 5.76
N ILE A 212 18.74 -10.34 6.04
CA ILE A 212 19.41 -10.33 7.34
C ILE A 212 20.54 -9.30 7.30
N ILE A 213 20.39 -8.24 8.07
CA ILE A 213 21.35 -7.13 8.13
C ILE A 213 22.75 -7.64 8.50
N ASN A 214 23.77 -7.21 7.78
CA ASN A 214 25.17 -7.64 7.87
C ASN A 214 25.44 -9.10 7.49
N HIS A 215 24.47 -9.83 6.93
CA HIS A 215 24.60 -11.22 6.53
C HIS A 215 24.00 -11.47 5.13
N ALA A 216 24.43 -10.70 4.14
CA ALA A 216 23.87 -10.76 2.78
C ALA A 216 24.02 -12.13 2.08
N HIS A 217 24.95 -12.99 2.55
CA HIS A 217 25.15 -14.36 2.04
C HIS A 217 24.13 -15.36 2.60
N LEU A 218 23.36 -14.98 3.63
CA LEU A 218 22.36 -15.85 4.24
C LEU A 218 20.98 -15.64 3.60
N THR A 219 20.25 -16.74 3.44
CA THR A 219 18.89 -16.72 2.90
C THR A 219 17.90 -17.32 3.90
N ILE A 220 16.81 -16.60 4.19
CA ILE A 220 15.67 -17.17 4.90
C ILE A 220 14.86 -17.96 3.87
N SER A 221 15.08 -19.27 3.79
CA SER A 221 14.57 -20.12 2.71
C SER A 221 13.16 -20.65 2.95
N GLN A 222 12.78 -20.79 4.22
CA GLN A 222 11.51 -21.41 4.61
C GLN A 222 10.96 -20.78 5.88
N LEU A 223 9.63 -20.61 5.94
CA LEU A 223 8.90 -20.23 7.15
C LEU A 223 7.98 -21.37 7.60
N SER A 224 7.98 -21.60 8.91
CA SER A 224 6.87 -22.18 9.66
C SER A 224 6.15 -21.05 10.38
N GLU A 225 5.18 -21.36 11.26
CA GLU A 225 4.45 -20.32 11.98
C GLU A 225 5.36 -19.48 12.88
N GLU A 226 6.18 -20.15 13.71
CA GLU A 226 7.04 -19.55 14.74
C GLU A 226 8.53 -19.58 14.40
N HIS A 227 8.93 -20.30 13.34
CA HIS A 227 10.32 -20.49 13.00
C HIS A 227 10.60 -20.14 11.54
N ALA A 228 11.84 -19.72 11.27
CA ALA A 228 12.37 -19.63 9.93
C ALA A 228 13.70 -20.37 9.81
N CYS A 229 13.92 -21.04 8.67
CA CYS A 229 15.17 -21.65 8.31
C CYS A 229 16.06 -20.67 7.55
N ILE A 230 17.25 -20.43 8.07
CA ILE A 230 18.32 -19.69 7.41
C ILE A 230 19.27 -20.72 6.80
N VAL A 231 19.63 -20.51 5.55
CA VAL A 231 20.59 -21.36 4.83
C VAL A 231 21.71 -20.54 4.19
N SER A 232 22.85 -21.20 3.99
CA SER A 232 24.00 -20.69 3.26
C SER A 232 24.63 -21.83 2.46
N ASP A 233 25.31 -21.51 1.36
CA ASP A 233 26.13 -22.48 0.63
C ASP A 233 27.36 -22.90 1.45
N ASP A 234 27.87 -21.97 2.29
CA ASP A 234 28.95 -22.20 3.24
C ASP A 234 28.43 -22.33 4.69
N ASP A 235 29.31 -22.18 5.68
CA ASP A 235 28.90 -22.08 7.08
C ASP A 235 28.11 -20.79 7.30
N THR A 236 26.97 -20.89 8.00
CA THR A 236 26.15 -19.72 8.36
C THR A 236 26.89 -18.77 9.30
N GLY A 237 27.86 -19.24 10.06
CA GLY A 237 28.56 -18.48 11.09
C GLY A 237 27.68 -18.07 12.27
N LEU A 238 26.43 -18.56 12.33
CA LEU A 238 25.48 -18.21 13.39
C LEU A 238 25.59 -19.18 14.58
N SER A 239 25.38 -18.64 15.78
CA SER A 239 25.40 -19.39 17.02
C SER A 239 24.07 -19.31 17.76
N ILE A 240 23.71 -20.39 18.50
CA ILE A 240 22.49 -20.39 19.34
C ILE A 240 22.55 -19.22 20.34
N GLY A 241 21.44 -18.50 20.45
CA GLY A 241 21.31 -17.30 21.30
C GLY A 241 21.73 -15.99 20.60
N GLN A 242 22.40 -16.07 19.46
CA GLN A 242 22.74 -14.87 18.66
C GLN A 242 21.46 -14.15 18.20
N LYS A 243 21.46 -12.82 18.29
CA LYS A 243 20.39 -11.98 17.74
C LYS A 243 20.70 -11.60 16.31
N VAL A 244 19.72 -11.71 15.45
CA VAL A 244 19.77 -11.22 14.06
C VAL A 244 18.66 -10.22 13.83
N ARG A 245 18.95 -9.23 13.00
CA ARG A 245 17.98 -8.20 12.62
C ARG A 245 17.62 -8.38 11.15
N ILE A 246 16.32 -8.40 10.85
CA ILE A 246 15.79 -8.78 9.55
C ILE A 246 14.95 -7.64 9.00
N ILE A 247 15.25 -7.17 7.80
CA ILE A 247 14.36 -6.31 7.02
C ILE A 247 13.33 -7.23 6.35
N PRO A 248 12.03 -7.12 6.65
CA PRO A 248 11.01 -7.98 6.06
C PRO A 248 10.80 -7.66 4.58
N ASN A 249 10.22 -8.61 3.85
CA ASN A 249 9.83 -8.37 2.45
C ASN A 249 8.75 -7.31 2.32
N HIS A 250 7.81 -7.22 3.29
CA HIS A 250 6.65 -6.34 3.25
C HIS A 250 6.37 -5.68 4.61
N ALA A 251 6.81 -4.46 4.77
CA ALA A 251 6.65 -3.71 6.02
C ALA A 251 5.18 -3.48 6.40
N CYS A 252 4.29 -3.26 5.43
CA CYS A 252 2.87 -2.99 5.69
C CYS A 252 2.17 -4.16 6.39
N VAL A 253 2.44 -5.39 5.95
CA VAL A 253 1.85 -6.59 6.58
C VAL A 253 2.46 -6.82 7.95
N VAL A 254 3.80 -6.73 8.07
CA VAL A 254 4.50 -6.93 9.35
C VAL A 254 4.00 -5.95 10.41
N SER A 255 3.87 -4.66 10.08
CA SER A 255 3.33 -3.67 11.02
C SER A 255 1.88 -3.97 11.46
N ASN A 256 1.07 -4.62 10.60
CA ASN A 256 -0.30 -5.02 10.96
C ASN A 256 -0.37 -6.32 11.78
N MET A 257 0.74 -7.05 11.92
CA MET A 257 0.80 -8.32 12.67
C MET A 257 1.14 -8.14 14.14
N VAL A 258 1.65 -6.97 14.54
CA VAL A 258 2.08 -6.68 15.90
C VAL A 258 1.23 -5.58 16.54
N ASP A 259 1.01 -5.66 17.85
CA ASP A 259 0.25 -4.64 18.60
C ASP A 259 1.08 -3.39 18.88
N GLU A 260 2.39 -3.54 18.97
CA GLU A 260 3.33 -2.47 19.29
C GLU A 260 4.60 -2.56 18.44
N VAL A 261 5.20 -1.42 18.20
CA VAL A 261 6.56 -1.29 17.64
C VAL A 261 7.46 -0.62 18.66
N VAL A 262 8.71 -1.07 18.72
CA VAL A 262 9.72 -0.54 19.64
C VAL A 262 10.63 0.41 18.88
N PHE A 263 10.70 1.68 19.31
CA PHE A 263 11.63 2.65 18.78
C PHE A 263 12.99 2.48 19.45
N ILE A 264 14.03 2.41 18.64
CA ILE A 264 15.41 2.22 19.07
C ILE A 264 16.34 3.27 18.45
N GLU A 265 17.42 3.57 19.14
CA GLU A 265 18.55 4.33 18.65
C GLU A 265 19.81 3.50 18.89
N GLY A 266 20.41 2.96 17.83
CA GLY A 266 21.46 1.95 17.95
C GLY A 266 20.94 0.69 18.69
N HIS A 267 21.45 0.48 19.90
CA HIS A 267 21.04 -0.63 20.79
C HIS A 267 20.11 -0.18 21.95
N LYS A 268 19.83 1.12 22.05
CA LYS A 268 19.02 1.67 23.14
C LYS A 268 17.56 1.70 22.75
N VAL A 269 16.71 1.10 23.60
CA VAL A 269 15.26 1.24 23.51
C VAL A 269 14.86 2.64 23.97
N LEU A 270 14.15 3.38 23.13
CA LEU A 270 13.63 4.71 23.42
C LEU A 270 12.20 4.66 23.98
N LYS A 271 11.31 3.96 23.26
CA LYS A 271 9.90 3.80 23.66
C LYS A 271 9.25 2.63 22.92
N SER A 272 8.13 2.15 23.44
CA SER A 272 7.14 1.36 22.70
C SER A 272 5.99 2.25 22.24
N GLN A 273 5.40 1.92 21.10
CA GLN A 273 4.28 2.65 20.52
C GLN A 273 3.28 1.67 19.92
N SER A 274 2.01 1.81 20.33
CA SER A 274 0.93 0.98 19.80
C SER A 274 0.67 1.23 18.31
N VAL A 275 0.42 0.16 17.56
CA VAL A 275 -0.04 0.21 16.17
C VAL A 275 -1.56 0.38 16.18
N VAL A 276 -2.00 1.64 16.24
CA VAL A 276 -3.42 2.00 16.49
C VAL A 276 -4.40 1.48 15.42
N ALA A 277 -3.90 1.17 14.21
CA ALA A 277 -4.70 0.64 13.10
C ALA A 277 -4.65 -0.88 12.98
N ARG A 278 -3.87 -1.56 13.82
CA ARG A 278 -3.71 -3.02 13.77
C ARG A 278 -5.06 -3.72 13.85
N GLY A 279 -5.32 -4.65 12.91
CA GLY A 279 -6.56 -5.43 12.89
C GLY A 279 -7.84 -4.67 12.52
N LYS A 280 -7.77 -3.39 12.13
CA LYS A 280 -8.94 -2.58 11.75
C LYS A 280 -9.35 -2.78 10.28
N VAL A 281 -9.27 -3.99 9.78
CA VAL A 281 -9.67 -4.42 8.42
C VAL A 281 -11.11 -4.95 8.42
N LEU A 282 -12.12 -4.08 8.63
CA LEU A 282 -13.53 -4.45 8.76
C LEU A 282 -14.37 -3.94 7.57
#